data_4684f51a9b66d2e5ab66989e299eb19d
#
_entry.id   4684f51a9b66d2e5ab66989e299eb19d
#
_cell.length_a   1.000
_cell.length_b   1.000
_cell.length_c   1.000
_cell.angle_alpha   90.00
_cell.angle_beta   90.00
_cell.angle_gamma   90.00
#
_symmetry.space_group_name_H-M   'P 1'
#
loop_
_entity.id
_entity.type
_entity.pdbx_description
1 polymer ?
#
loop_
_entity_poly.entity_id
_entity_poly.type
_entity_poly.pdbx_seq_one_letter_code
_entity_poly.pdbx_strand_id
1 'polypeptide(L)'
;MFLPDITLGLSECRTYADIYATTVHELSHASHYMVVGNGYWDKYIDYIITSFISSNMVMYGTGSEENHGYCEVGEMWAYYMQSTLYNERYPGSNRYFGQNYWFHPQIFTLIDEKCLDKYRIFGALDTDIVDRKVLKKRMLSMYPQHKTAINQAFSKYN
;
A
#
# COMPACT_ATOMS: atom_id res chain seq x y z
N MET A 1 -15.79 13.80 -12.57
CA MET A 1 -15.46 13.33 -11.22
C MET A 1 -15.73 11.83 -11.24
N PHE A 2 -14.70 11.03 -11.36
CA PHE A 2 -14.84 9.58 -11.24
C PHE A 2 -14.87 9.27 -9.74
N LEU A 3 -15.99 8.76 -9.26
CA LEU A 3 -16.05 8.17 -7.94
C LEU A 3 -15.24 6.86 -7.99
N PRO A 4 -14.53 6.48 -6.95
CA PRO A 4 -13.82 5.21 -6.92
C PRO A 4 -14.85 4.07 -6.90
N ASP A 5 -15.13 3.54 -8.08
CA ASP A 5 -15.91 2.32 -8.21
C ASP A 5 -14.99 1.13 -7.95
N ILE A 6 -15.41 0.24 -7.05
CA ILE A 6 -14.68 -1.00 -6.81
C ILE A 6 -15.01 -1.97 -7.95
N THR A 7 -14.00 -2.29 -8.76
CA THR A 7 -14.12 -3.26 -9.84
C THR A 7 -13.34 -4.52 -9.49
N LEU A 8 -14.02 -5.65 -9.41
CA LEU A 8 -13.39 -6.95 -9.16
C LEU A 8 -13.21 -7.70 -10.47
N GLY A 9 -11.96 -8.00 -10.84
CA GLY A 9 -11.65 -8.82 -12.01
C GLY A 9 -12.05 -10.29 -11.79
N LEU A 10 -12.84 -10.86 -12.71
CA LEU A 10 -13.28 -12.27 -12.62
C LEU A 10 -12.11 -13.27 -12.64
N SER A 11 -10.99 -12.92 -13.30
CA SER A 11 -9.78 -13.75 -13.33
C SER A 11 -9.11 -13.90 -11.97
N GLU A 12 -9.26 -12.90 -11.12
CA GLU A 12 -8.63 -12.79 -9.79
C GLU A 12 -9.54 -13.33 -8.68
N CYS A 13 -10.85 -13.41 -8.93
CA CYS A 13 -11.88 -13.72 -7.95
C CYS A 13 -12.45 -15.15 -8.16
N ARG A 14 -11.59 -16.18 -8.04
CA ARG A 14 -11.97 -17.58 -8.26
C ARG A 14 -12.64 -18.23 -7.07
N THR A 15 -12.38 -17.75 -5.87
CA THR A 15 -12.94 -18.27 -4.61
C THR A 15 -13.50 -17.13 -3.77
N TYR A 16 -14.32 -17.45 -2.78
CA TYR A 16 -14.78 -16.47 -1.79
C TYR A 16 -13.61 -15.81 -1.03
N ALA A 17 -12.54 -16.55 -0.80
CA ALA A 17 -11.34 -16.02 -0.16
C ALA A 17 -10.61 -15.02 -1.07
N ASP A 18 -10.57 -15.26 -2.38
CA ASP A 18 -9.99 -14.31 -3.34
C ASP A 18 -10.85 -13.05 -3.44
N ILE A 19 -12.19 -13.19 -3.52
CA ILE A 19 -13.12 -12.06 -3.52
C ILE A 19 -12.93 -11.22 -2.26
N TYR A 20 -12.87 -11.86 -1.09
CA TYR A 20 -12.60 -11.16 0.17
C TYR A 20 -11.27 -10.39 0.13
N ALA A 21 -10.20 -11.05 -0.29
CA ALA A 21 -8.88 -10.45 -0.37
C ALA A 21 -8.86 -9.23 -1.29
N THR A 22 -9.40 -9.36 -2.50
CA THR A 22 -9.46 -8.26 -3.48
C THR A 22 -10.36 -7.12 -2.98
N THR A 23 -11.51 -7.44 -2.39
CA THR A 23 -12.39 -6.41 -1.81
C THR A 23 -11.70 -5.62 -0.70
N VAL A 24 -10.94 -6.29 0.18
CA VAL A 24 -10.15 -5.60 1.22
C VAL A 24 -9.11 -4.69 0.59
N HIS A 25 -8.42 -5.13 -0.46
CA HIS A 25 -7.45 -4.31 -1.19
C HIS A 25 -8.07 -3.01 -1.69
N GLU A 26 -9.17 -3.10 -2.44
CA GLU A 26 -9.86 -1.94 -3.00
C GLU A 26 -10.46 -1.01 -1.92
N LEU A 27 -11.02 -1.58 -0.86
CA LEU A 27 -11.50 -0.78 0.28
C LEU A 27 -10.36 -0.06 1.01
N SER A 28 -9.16 -0.64 1.01
CA SER A 28 -7.98 0.02 1.57
C SER A 28 -7.55 1.21 0.73
N HIS A 29 -7.63 1.13 -0.60
CA HIS A 29 -7.48 2.29 -1.47
C HIS A 29 -8.54 3.36 -1.20
N ALA A 30 -9.80 2.97 -1.06
CA ALA A 30 -10.88 3.91 -0.72
C ALA A 30 -10.62 4.60 0.62
N SER A 31 -10.14 3.87 1.64
CA SER A 31 -9.78 4.46 2.94
C SER A 31 -8.62 5.46 2.84
N HIS A 32 -7.60 5.14 2.04
CA HIS A 32 -6.48 6.04 1.77
C HIS A 32 -6.94 7.30 1.02
N TYR A 33 -7.79 7.14 0.00
CA TYR A 33 -8.40 8.25 -0.72
C TYR A 33 -9.11 9.23 0.20
N MET A 34 -9.86 8.75 1.20
CA MET A 34 -10.58 9.60 2.15
C MET A 34 -9.65 10.49 2.99
N VAL A 35 -8.40 10.08 3.17
CA VAL A 35 -7.38 10.84 3.91
C VAL A 35 -6.64 11.81 3.00
N VAL A 36 -6.21 11.33 1.82
CA VAL A 36 -5.29 12.08 0.95
C VAL A 36 -6.00 12.92 -0.13
N GLY A 37 -7.24 12.59 -0.48
CA GLY A 37 -8.08 13.34 -1.40
C GLY A 37 -7.69 13.26 -2.88
N ASN A 38 -8.44 14.03 -3.72
CA ASN A 38 -8.36 13.98 -5.18
C ASN A 38 -6.96 14.30 -5.71
N GLY A 39 -6.31 15.36 -5.22
CA GLY A 39 -5.03 15.81 -5.79
C GLY A 39 -3.90 14.79 -5.66
N TYR A 40 -3.94 13.95 -4.64
CA TYR A 40 -3.04 12.82 -4.48
C TYR A 40 -3.37 11.70 -5.49
N TRP A 41 -4.66 11.35 -5.56
CA TRP A 41 -5.14 10.25 -6.41
C TRP A 41 -5.07 10.56 -7.90
N ASP A 42 -5.21 11.81 -8.31
CA ASP A 42 -4.97 12.21 -9.70
C ASP A 42 -3.54 11.86 -10.14
N LYS A 43 -2.55 12.13 -9.29
CA LYS A 43 -1.14 11.76 -9.56
C LYS A 43 -0.88 10.25 -9.49
N TYR A 44 -1.54 9.55 -8.57
CA TYR A 44 -1.48 8.10 -8.49
C TYR A 44 -2.03 7.46 -9.77
N ILE A 45 -3.23 7.87 -10.23
CA ILE A 45 -3.87 7.35 -11.45
C ILE A 45 -3.04 7.69 -12.69
N ASP A 46 -2.55 8.94 -12.79
CA ASP A 46 -1.67 9.38 -13.88
C ASP A 46 -0.40 8.51 -13.94
N TYR A 47 0.21 8.23 -12.80
CA TYR A 47 1.33 7.30 -12.72
C TYR A 47 0.97 5.91 -13.24
N ILE A 48 -0.13 5.30 -12.78
CA ILE A 48 -0.55 3.95 -13.21
C ILE A 48 -0.71 3.89 -14.73
N ILE A 49 -1.38 4.89 -15.33
CA ILE A 49 -1.61 4.92 -16.78
C ILE A 49 -0.31 5.12 -17.54
N THR A 50 0.48 6.11 -17.16
CA THR A 50 1.69 6.48 -17.90
C THR A 50 2.79 5.44 -17.76
N SER A 51 2.97 4.88 -16.55
CA SER A 51 3.95 3.83 -16.31
C SER A 51 3.60 2.51 -17.02
N PHE A 52 2.32 2.14 -17.05
CA PHE A 52 1.87 0.95 -17.78
C PHE A 52 2.19 1.04 -19.28
N ILE A 53 1.96 2.21 -19.89
CA ILE A 53 2.27 2.44 -21.31
C ILE A 53 3.78 2.44 -21.55
N SER A 54 4.55 3.15 -20.71
CA SER A 54 6.00 3.33 -20.90
C SER A 54 6.83 2.08 -20.59
N SER A 55 6.33 1.20 -19.72
CA SER A 55 7.00 -0.03 -19.28
C SER A 55 6.62 -1.29 -20.08
N ASN A 56 6.05 -1.16 -21.28
CA ASN A 56 5.55 -2.29 -22.07
C ASN A 56 4.45 -3.09 -21.35
N MET A 57 3.47 -2.41 -20.78
CA MET A 57 2.31 -3.00 -20.09
C MET A 57 2.66 -3.74 -18.80
N VAL A 58 3.76 -3.39 -18.14
CA VAL A 58 4.07 -3.91 -16.80
C VAL A 58 3.16 -3.24 -15.79
N MET A 59 2.40 -4.05 -15.04
CA MET A 59 1.55 -3.54 -13.96
C MET A 59 2.39 -2.79 -12.92
N TYR A 60 1.98 -1.58 -12.55
CA TYR A 60 2.68 -0.66 -11.65
C TYR A 60 4.04 -0.15 -12.15
N GLY A 61 4.41 -0.31 -13.43
CA GLY A 61 5.68 0.16 -13.95
C GLY A 61 6.91 -0.41 -13.24
N THR A 62 7.99 0.37 -13.20
CA THR A 62 9.28 -0.05 -12.63
C THR A 62 9.62 0.61 -11.29
N GLY A 63 8.84 1.61 -10.87
CA GLY A 63 9.11 2.40 -9.66
C GLY A 63 10.21 3.45 -9.84
N SER A 64 10.59 3.76 -11.09
CA SER A 64 11.57 4.81 -11.42
C SER A 64 10.97 6.00 -12.17
N GLU A 65 9.73 5.87 -12.59
CA GLU A 65 9.00 6.89 -13.35
C GLU A 65 8.55 8.04 -12.43
N GLU A 66 8.26 9.19 -13.03
CA GLU A 66 7.74 10.35 -12.29
C GLU A 66 6.46 10.00 -11.52
N ASN A 67 6.28 10.55 -10.34
CA ASN A 67 5.13 10.29 -9.45
C ASN A 67 5.01 8.84 -8.91
N HIS A 68 6.01 7.96 -9.10
CA HIS A 68 5.98 6.58 -8.60
C HIS A 68 5.66 6.48 -7.09
N GLY A 69 6.10 7.44 -6.30
CA GLY A 69 5.90 7.41 -4.85
C GLY A 69 4.44 7.47 -4.42
N TYR A 70 3.55 8.10 -5.20
CA TYR A 70 2.10 8.08 -4.93
C TYR A 70 1.53 6.66 -5.05
N CYS A 71 1.95 5.92 -6.07
CA CYS A 71 1.62 4.51 -6.23
C CYS A 71 2.27 3.68 -5.12
N GLU A 72 3.55 3.92 -4.83
CA GLU A 72 4.30 3.21 -3.79
C GLU A 72 3.54 3.16 -2.46
N VAL A 73 3.14 4.32 -1.94
CA VAL A 73 2.48 4.42 -0.64
C VAL A 73 1.05 3.84 -0.68
N GLY A 74 0.30 4.12 -1.74
CA GLY A 74 -1.06 3.62 -1.91
C GLY A 74 -1.10 2.08 -1.98
N GLU A 75 -0.21 1.48 -2.77
CA GLU A 75 -0.11 0.03 -2.92
C GLU A 75 0.49 -0.65 -1.68
N MET A 76 1.48 -0.04 -1.04
CA MET A 76 1.99 -0.55 0.24
C MET A 76 0.85 -0.70 1.25
N TRP A 77 -0.01 0.30 1.38
CA TRP A 77 -1.14 0.28 2.29
C TRP A 77 -2.16 -0.80 1.91
N ALA A 78 -2.57 -0.83 0.63
CA ALA A 78 -3.60 -1.76 0.17
C ALA A 78 -3.17 -3.23 0.31
N TYR A 79 -1.96 -3.59 -0.09
CA TYR A 79 -1.45 -4.97 0.03
C TYR A 79 -1.14 -5.37 1.47
N TYR A 80 -0.70 -4.44 2.31
CA TYR A 80 -0.53 -4.70 3.74
C TYR A 80 -1.89 -5.03 4.40
N MET A 81 -2.91 -4.19 4.17
CA MET A 81 -4.25 -4.42 4.71
C MET A 81 -4.89 -5.70 4.16
N GLN A 82 -4.73 -5.96 2.86
CA GLN A 82 -5.17 -7.21 2.23
C GLN A 82 -4.57 -8.42 2.95
N SER A 83 -3.27 -8.40 3.20
CA SER A 83 -2.56 -9.49 3.89
C SER A 83 -3.01 -9.63 5.35
N THR A 84 -3.08 -8.53 6.07
CA THR A 84 -3.45 -8.49 7.49
C THR A 84 -4.86 -9.01 7.72
N LEU A 85 -5.86 -8.44 7.03
CA LEU A 85 -7.26 -8.84 7.21
C LEU A 85 -7.55 -10.21 6.62
N TYR A 86 -6.84 -10.64 5.56
CA TYR A 86 -6.95 -12.01 5.06
C TYR A 86 -6.50 -13.03 6.11
N ASN A 87 -5.36 -12.81 6.76
CA ASN A 87 -4.83 -13.71 7.78
C ASN A 87 -5.65 -13.66 9.08
N GLU A 88 -6.24 -12.52 9.43
CA GLU A 88 -7.23 -12.42 10.51
C GLU A 88 -8.50 -13.25 10.22
N ARG A 89 -9.00 -13.21 8.99
CA ARG A 89 -10.21 -13.93 8.55
C ARG A 89 -9.97 -15.42 8.38
N TYR A 90 -8.77 -15.81 7.92
CA TYR A 90 -8.37 -17.20 7.65
C TYR A 90 -7.11 -17.54 8.45
N PRO A 91 -7.25 -17.79 9.78
CA PRO A 91 -6.11 -18.10 10.64
C PRO A 91 -5.31 -19.30 10.15
N GLY A 92 -3.99 -19.17 10.14
CA GLY A 92 -3.07 -20.22 9.67
C GLY A 92 -2.80 -20.21 8.17
N SER A 93 -3.45 -19.34 7.39
CA SER A 93 -3.18 -19.23 5.94
C SER A 93 -1.79 -18.70 5.63
N ASN A 94 -1.25 -17.80 6.46
CA ASN A 94 0.06 -17.16 6.30
C ASN A 94 0.28 -16.60 4.89
N ARG A 95 -0.77 -16.05 4.29
CA ARG A 95 -0.74 -15.53 2.92
C ARG A 95 -0.41 -14.04 2.95
N TYR A 96 0.61 -13.67 2.19
CA TYR A 96 1.06 -12.28 2.04
C TYR A 96 1.00 -11.89 0.57
N PHE A 97 0.34 -10.77 0.29
CA PHE A 97 0.11 -10.26 -1.05
C PHE A 97 1.12 -9.16 -1.41
N GLY A 98 1.37 -8.98 -2.70
CA GLY A 98 2.18 -7.88 -3.21
C GLY A 98 3.69 -7.94 -2.92
N GLN A 99 4.22 -9.06 -2.37
CA GLN A 99 5.61 -9.17 -1.90
C GLN A 99 6.67 -9.01 -2.99
N ASN A 100 6.30 -9.30 -4.24
CA ASN A 100 7.22 -9.27 -5.38
C ASN A 100 7.25 -7.91 -6.09
N TYR A 101 6.42 -6.97 -5.67
CA TYR A 101 6.38 -5.64 -6.25
C TYR A 101 7.44 -4.72 -5.62
N TRP A 102 7.90 -3.75 -6.40
CA TRP A 102 8.94 -2.80 -6.03
C TRP A 102 8.58 -1.88 -4.84
N PHE A 103 7.31 -1.71 -4.53
CA PHE A 103 6.82 -0.88 -3.42
C PHE A 103 6.88 -1.55 -2.03
N HIS A 104 7.19 -2.85 -1.94
CA HIS A 104 7.50 -3.58 -0.70
C HIS A 104 6.49 -3.40 0.46
N PRO A 105 5.25 -3.90 0.38
CA PRO A 105 4.26 -3.80 1.46
C PRO A 105 4.71 -4.48 2.76
N GLN A 106 5.70 -5.36 2.69
CA GLN A 106 6.32 -6.04 3.84
C GLN A 106 6.91 -5.06 4.87
N ILE A 107 7.20 -3.81 4.48
CA ILE A 107 7.65 -2.77 5.41
C ILE A 107 6.60 -2.54 6.49
N PHE A 108 5.32 -2.40 6.10
CA PHE A 108 4.23 -2.23 7.06
C PHE A 108 4.00 -3.49 7.91
N THR A 109 4.10 -4.67 7.32
CA THR A 109 4.02 -5.94 8.06
C THR A 109 5.08 -6.01 9.17
N LEU A 110 6.34 -5.66 8.84
CA LEU A 110 7.43 -5.65 9.83
C LEU A 110 7.24 -4.60 10.93
N ILE A 111 6.64 -3.45 10.60
CA ILE A 111 6.33 -2.40 11.56
C ILE A 111 5.20 -2.85 12.50
N ASP A 112 4.15 -3.45 11.95
CA ASP A 112 3.01 -3.99 12.71
C ASP A 112 3.44 -5.09 13.69
N GLU A 113 4.22 -6.04 13.22
CA GLU A 113 4.76 -7.12 14.04
C GLU A 113 5.63 -6.64 15.21
N LYS A 114 6.30 -5.48 15.06
CA LYS A 114 7.32 -5.03 16.01
C LYS A 114 6.90 -3.89 16.92
N CYS A 115 6.07 -2.96 16.45
CA CYS A 115 5.92 -1.71 17.19
C CYS A 115 4.66 -0.87 16.95
N LEU A 116 4.04 -0.91 15.80
CA LEU A 116 2.89 -0.06 15.46
C LEU A 116 1.80 -0.89 14.78
N ASP A 117 0.61 -0.88 15.35
CA ASP A 117 -0.56 -1.51 14.75
C ASP A 117 -1.07 -0.79 13.49
N LYS A 118 -1.97 -1.44 12.76
CA LYS A 118 -2.57 -0.91 11.52
C LYS A 118 -3.19 0.49 11.68
N TYR A 119 -3.73 0.83 12.84
CA TYR A 119 -4.34 2.15 13.08
C TYR A 119 -3.30 3.25 13.17
N ARG A 120 -2.16 2.96 13.83
CA ARG A 120 -1.03 3.90 13.94
C ARG A 120 -0.29 4.04 12.62
N ILE A 121 -0.17 2.96 11.85
CA ILE A 121 0.38 3.01 10.48
C ILE A 121 -0.51 3.90 9.62
N PHE A 122 -1.83 3.68 9.64
CA PHE A 122 -2.79 4.50 8.90
C PHE A 122 -2.74 5.99 9.30
N GLY A 123 -2.61 6.27 10.60
CA GLY A 123 -2.48 7.64 11.12
C GLY A 123 -1.23 8.39 10.65
N ALA A 124 -0.24 7.67 10.07
CA ALA A 124 0.92 8.31 9.46
C ALA A 124 0.73 8.65 7.97
N LEU A 125 -0.36 8.19 7.35
CA LEU A 125 -0.69 8.48 5.96
C LEU A 125 -1.42 9.83 5.89
N ASP A 126 -0.96 10.72 5.00
CA ASP A 126 -1.53 12.04 4.80
C ASP A 126 -1.20 12.53 3.38
N THR A 127 -1.78 13.65 2.96
CA THR A 127 -1.62 14.25 1.63
C THR A 127 -0.17 14.56 1.23
N ASP A 128 0.69 14.81 2.20
CA ASP A 128 2.11 15.12 1.99
C ASP A 128 3.02 13.87 1.97
N ILE A 129 2.46 12.67 2.17
CA ILE A 129 3.22 11.41 2.16
C ILE A 129 3.29 10.87 0.73
N VAL A 130 4.13 11.49 -0.06
CA VAL A 130 4.23 11.28 -1.51
C VAL A 130 5.23 10.20 -1.93
N ASP A 131 5.95 9.61 -1.00
CA ASP A 131 6.86 8.49 -1.20
C ASP A 131 7.25 7.81 0.12
N ARG A 132 7.92 6.67 0.01
CA ARG A 132 8.42 5.87 1.14
C ARG A 132 9.43 6.62 2.02
N LYS A 133 10.21 7.55 1.47
CA LYS A 133 11.21 8.33 2.24
C LYS A 133 10.50 9.35 3.14
N VAL A 134 9.49 10.03 2.60
CA VAL A 134 8.67 10.98 3.37
C VAL A 134 7.87 10.23 4.43
N LEU A 135 7.28 9.07 4.10
CA LEU A 135 6.59 8.20 5.04
C LEU A 135 7.48 7.78 6.22
N LYS A 136 8.70 7.31 5.93
CA LYS A 136 9.69 6.97 6.97
C LYS A 136 9.95 8.14 7.91
N LYS A 137 10.19 9.33 7.35
CA LYS A 137 10.43 10.54 8.13
C LYS A 137 9.24 10.89 9.02
N ARG A 138 8.02 10.79 8.49
CA ARG A 138 6.78 11.00 9.24
C ARG A 138 6.66 10.02 10.41
N MET A 139 6.82 8.72 10.18
CA MET A 139 6.75 7.70 11.22
C MET A 139 7.81 7.90 12.32
N LEU A 140 9.04 8.27 11.95
CA LEU A 140 10.09 8.57 12.92
C LEU A 140 9.78 9.80 13.78
N SER A 141 9.09 10.78 13.23
CA SER A 141 8.65 11.98 13.95
C SER A 141 7.49 11.69 14.89
N MET A 142 6.49 10.92 14.44
CA MET A 142 5.29 10.58 15.23
C MET A 142 5.59 9.57 16.34
N TYR A 143 6.55 8.65 16.10
CA TYR A 143 6.83 7.52 16.96
C TYR A 143 8.33 7.39 17.29
N PRO A 144 8.95 8.42 17.89
CA PRO A 144 10.41 8.44 18.13
C PRO A 144 10.88 7.30 19.05
N GLN A 145 10.01 6.79 19.94
CA GLN A 145 10.28 5.65 20.81
C GLN A 145 10.46 4.34 20.03
N HIS A 146 9.96 4.25 18.80
CA HIS A 146 10.07 3.07 17.92
C HIS A 146 11.11 3.23 16.80
N LYS A 147 11.99 4.24 16.90
CA LYS A 147 12.98 4.61 15.89
C LYS A 147 13.79 3.41 15.36
N THR A 148 14.25 2.54 16.24
CA THR A 148 15.06 1.38 15.86
C THR A 148 14.26 0.40 14.97
N ALA A 149 13.06 0.03 15.39
CA ALA A 149 12.21 -0.91 14.65
C ALA A 149 11.78 -0.33 13.28
N ILE A 150 11.40 0.95 13.24
CA ILE A 150 11.04 1.65 11.99
C ILE A 150 12.24 1.66 11.04
N ASN A 151 13.43 2.06 11.50
CA ASN A 151 14.62 2.07 10.65
C ASN A 151 14.97 0.68 10.12
N GLN A 152 14.88 -0.35 10.94
CA GLN A 152 15.13 -1.74 10.52
C GLN A 152 14.15 -2.20 9.44
N ALA A 153 12.86 -1.91 9.59
CA ALA A 153 11.85 -2.28 8.59
C ALA A 153 12.12 -1.64 7.22
N PHE A 154 12.39 -0.33 7.19
CA PHE A 154 12.69 0.37 5.94
C PHE A 154 14.04 -0.02 5.33
N SER A 155 15.07 -0.28 6.14
CA SER A 155 16.41 -0.61 5.62
C SER A 155 16.50 -1.99 4.96
N LYS A 156 15.57 -2.88 5.27
CA LYS A 156 15.53 -4.23 4.69
C LYS A 156 15.18 -4.21 3.19
N TYR A 157 14.55 -3.14 2.72
CA TYR A 157 14.03 -3.01 1.35
C TYR A 157 14.53 -1.72 0.65
N ASN A 158 15.72 -1.26 1.00
CA ASN A 158 16.40 -0.14 0.34
C ASN A 158 17.25 -0.63 -0.83
#